data_2f781c5695e401eed30c1106c7aaf961
#
_entry.id   2f781c5695e401eed30c1106c7aaf961
#
_cell.length_a   1.000
_cell.length_b   1.000
_cell.length_c   1.000
_cell.angle_alpha   90.00
_cell.angle_beta   90.00
_cell.angle_gamma   90.00
#
_symmetry.space_group_name_H-M   'P 1'
#
loop_
_entity.id
_entity.type
_entity.pdbx_description
1 polymer ?
#
loop_
_entity_poly.entity_id
_entity_poly.type
_entity_poly.pdbx_seq_one_letter_code
_entity_poly.pdbx_strand_id
1 'polypeptide(L)'
;MSSIRENVRKLLSEIPDGVSVVAAAKTRTADEIREAISAGIKIIGENYVQEAEKVFELIGKEVEWHFIGHLQRNKVKKAVRIFDMIETVDSFEIAYEIDKRSRTEGKVMPVFIEINSGREPQKAGVFPEQAESLIREISKFENIKVKGLMTMGPRFGDPEKARPFFRQTKEIFDRIRCLDIPNVEMRFLSMGMTNSYRVAIEEGANIIRIGTLIFGERKQ
;
A
#
# COMPACT_ATOMS: atom_id res chain seq x y z
N MET A 1 15.70 23.28 -8.20
CA MET A 1 14.89 22.08 -7.85
C MET A 1 14.14 22.41 -6.59
N SER A 2 12.83 22.17 -6.54
CA SER A 2 12.04 22.35 -5.30
C SER A 2 12.51 21.36 -4.22
N SER A 3 12.44 21.79 -2.95
CA SER A 3 12.79 20.93 -1.81
C SER A 3 11.72 19.85 -1.58
N ILE A 4 12.08 18.77 -0.90
CA ILE A 4 11.09 17.73 -0.48
C ILE A 4 9.96 18.39 0.31
N ARG A 5 10.28 19.33 1.18
CA ARG A 5 9.32 20.08 1.98
C ARG A 5 8.31 20.87 1.13
N GLU A 6 8.78 21.56 0.10
CA GLU A 6 7.91 22.30 -0.83
C GLU A 6 7.01 21.36 -1.61
N ASN A 7 7.57 20.25 -2.10
CA ASN A 7 6.82 19.23 -2.82
C ASN A 7 5.70 18.61 -1.98
N VAL A 8 5.99 18.25 -0.73
CA VAL A 8 5.02 17.69 0.21
C VAL A 8 3.90 18.70 0.48
N ARG A 9 4.23 19.95 0.82
CA ARG A 9 3.22 20.98 1.10
C ARG A 9 2.31 21.23 -0.09
N LYS A 10 2.88 21.32 -1.29
CA LYS A 10 2.11 21.46 -2.52
C LYS A 10 1.19 20.27 -2.74
N LEU A 11 1.72 19.04 -2.64
CA LEU A 11 0.91 17.83 -2.80
C LEU A 11 -0.26 17.80 -1.79
N LEU A 12 0.03 18.00 -0.50
CA LEU A 12 -0.99 17.94 0.55
C LEU A 12 -2.07 19.03 0.40
N SER A 13 -1.74 20.20 -0.17
CA SER A 13 -2.74 21.23 -0.46
C SER A 13 -3.67 20.90 -1.65
N GLU A 14 -3.29 19.94 -2.50
CA GLU A 14 -4.09 19.49 -3.64
C GLU A 14 -4.93 18.23 -3.32
N ILE A 15 -4.61 17.51 -2.23
CA ILE A 15 -5.27 16.25 -1.86
C ILE A 15 -6.55 16.54 -1.09
N PRO A 16 -7.71 15.99 -1.49
CA PRO A 16 -8.97 16.15 -0.78
C PRO A 16 -8.92 15.56 0.63
N ASP A 17 -9.75 16.10 1.52
CA ASP A 17 -9.95 15.50 2.84
C ASP A 17 -10.41 14.03 2.73
N GLY A 18 -9.90 13.20 3.63
CA GLY A 18 -10.20 11.76 3.64
C GLY A 18 -9.30 10.90 2.74
N VAL A 19 -8.39 11.51 1.95
CA VAL A 19 -7.38 10.79 1.18
C VAL A 19 -6.03 10.84 1.88
N SER A 20 -5.45 9.68 2.16
CA SER A 20 -4.13 9.54 2.78
C SER A 20 -3.03 9.40 1.72
N VAL A 21 -1.87 10.00 2.00
CA VAL A 21 -0.69 9.92 1.15
C VAL A 21 0.34 8.97 1.78
N VAL A 22 0.63 7.88 1.10
CA VAL A 22 1.78 7.02 1.39
C VAL A 22 2.97 7.54 0.59
N ALA A 23 3.99 8.06 1.28
CA ALA A 23 5.22 8.48 0.64
C ALA A 23 6.09 7.25 0.32
N ALA A 24 6.19 6.90 -0.96
CA ALA A 24 6.96 5.76 -1.43
C ALA A 24 8.47 6.07 -1.36
N ALA A 25 9.11 5.65 -0.26
CA ALA A 25 10.45 6.06 0.15
C ALA A 25 11.58 5.13 -0.33
N LYS A 26 11.28 4.14 -1.14
CA LYS A 26 12.27 3.19 -1.65
C LYS A 26 13.53 3.89 -2.16
N THR A 27 14.70 3.45 -1.69
CA THR A 27 16.04 4.00 -1.97
C THR A 27 16.31 5.41 -1.40
N ARG A 28 15.45 5.91 -0.50
CA ARG A 28 15.65 7.24 0.12
C ARG A 28 16.38 7.12 1.45
N THR A 29 17.13 8.17 1.77
CA THR A 29 17.86 8.26 3.04
C THR A 29 16.91 8.60 4.20
N ALA A 30 17.33 8.30 5.43
CA ALA A 30 16.58 8.68 6.62
C ALA A 30 16.34 10.20 6.72
N ASP A 31 17.31 11.01 6.26
CA ASP A 31 17.18 12.47 6.27
C ASP A 31 16.14 12.98 5.27
N GLU A 32 16.11 12.42 4.04
CA GLU A 32 15.05 12.72 3.06
C GLU A 32 13.66 12.35 3.60
N ILE A 33 13.55 11.22 4.29
CA ILE A 33 12.29 10.77 4.89
C ILE A 33 11.88 11.67 6.06
N ARG A 34 12.83 12.05 6.95
CA ARG A 34 12.55 13.02 8.02
C ARG A 34 12.10 14.38 7.49
N GLU A 35 12.67 14.84 6.38
CA GLU A 35 12.22 16.08 5.73
C GLU A 35 10.76 15.97 5.27
N ALA A 36 10.38 14.84 4.65
CA ALA A 36 9.01 14.58 4.26
C ALA A 36 8.05 14.51 5.45
N ILE A 37 8.44 13.82 6.54
CA ILE A 37 7.67 13.72 7.80
C ILE A 37 7.47 15.12 8.40
N SER A 38 8.53 15.90 8.51
CA SER A 38 8.46 17.27 9.07
C SER A 38 7.58 18.19 8.24
N ALA A 39 7.39 17.90 6.96
CA ALA A 39 6.50 18.64 6.06
C ALA A 39 5.03 18.19 6.11
N GLY A 40 4.72 17.09 6.82
CA GLY A 40 3.34 16.64 7.05
C GLY A 40 3.01 15.22 6.57
N ILE A 41 3.96 14.48 6.01
CA ILE A 41 3.74 13.06 5.68
C ILE A 41 3.52 12.26 6.97
N LYS A 42 2.50 11.40 6.94
CA LYS A 42 2.09 10.55 8.07
C LYS A 42 2.35 9.06 7.83
N ILE A 43 2.52 8.65 6.58
CA ILE A 43 2.67 7.26 6.19
C ILE A 43 3.87 7.12 5.25
N ILE A 44 4.81 6.26 5.60
CA ILE A 44 5.96 5.89 4.77
C ILE A 44 5.73 4.51 4.16
N GLY A 45 5.87 4.41 2.85
CA GLY A 45 5.75 3.17 2.10
C GLY A 45 7.10 2.65 1.63
N GLU A 46 7.41 1.39 1.95
CA GLU A 46 8.64 0.73 1.55
C GLU A 46 8.41 -0.49 0.68
N ASN A 47 9.30 -0.70 -0.28
CA ASN A 47 9.22 -1.83 -1.21
C ASN A 47 10.10 -3.01 -0.79
N TYR A 48 11.10 -2.78 0.05
CA TYR A 48 12.08 -3.79 0.46
C TYR A 48 12.24 -3.80 1.97
N VAL A 49 12.01 -4.96 2.58
CA VAL A 49 12.09 -5.13 4.05
C VAL A 49 13.48 -4.76 4.59
N GLN A 50 14.54 -5.05 3.84
CA GLN A 50 15.91 -4.75 4.28
C GLN A 50 16.24 -3.26 4.25
N GLU A 51 15.67 -2.51 3.31
CA GLU A 51 15.80 -1.04 3.28
C GLU A 51 15.00 -0.43 4.42
N ALA A 52 13.77 -0.88 4.59
CA ALA A 52 12.89 -0.45 5.68
C ALA A 52 13.54 -0.68 7.07
N GLU A 53 14.17 -1.84 7.29
CA GLU A 53 14.81 -2.17 8.58
C GLU A 53 15.84 -1.09 8.96
N LYS A 54 16.72 -0.72 8.03
CA LYS A 54 17.76 0.29 8.26
C LYS A 54 17.22 1.67 8.57
N VAL A 55 16.17 2.07 7.85
CA VAL A 55 15.56 3.40 8.01
C VAL A 55 14.69 3.44 9.26
N PHE A 56 13.97 2.34 9.56
CA PHE A 56 13.15 2.21 10.75
C PHE A 56 13.98 2.29 12.04
N GLU A 57 15.19 1.73 12.06
CA GLU A 57 16.12 1.87 13.20
C GLU A 57 16.46 3.34 13.52
N LEU A 58 16.41 4.21 12.52
CA LEU A 58 16.76 5.64 12.66
C LEU A 58 15.54 6.54 12.93
N ILE A 59 14.36 6.16 12.43
CA ILE A 59 13.13 6.98 12.50
C ILE A 59 12.18 6.45 13.57
N GLY A 60 12.12 5.12 13.72
CA GLY A 60 11.22 4.49 14.69
C GLY A 60 9.75 4.61 14.31
N LYS A 61 8.90 4.79 15.32
CA LYS A 61 7.43 4.82 15.20
C LYS A 61 6.85 6.25 15.17
N GLU A 62 7.60 7.19 14.63
CA GLU A 62 7.14 8.58 14.47
C GLU A 62 6.03 8.70 13.41
N VAL A 63 5.92 7.72 12.52
CA VAL A 63 4.96 7.63 11.41
C VAL A 63 4.44 6.20 11.27
N GLU A 64 3.37 6.02 10.51
CA GLU A 64 2.93 4.70 10.10
C GLU A 64 3.82 4.15 8.95
N TRP A 65 4.11 2.85 9.02
CA TRP A 65 4.93 2.16 8.04
C TRP A 65 4.09 1.18 7.24
N HIS A 66 4.00 1.38 5.93
CA HIS A 66 3.31 0.48 5.02
C HIS A 66 4.29 -0.30 4.15
N PHE A 67 4.10 -1.59 4.03
CA PHE A 67 4.81 -2.40 3.05
C PHE A 67 4.02 -2.38 1.73
N ILE A 68 4.65 -1.87 0.68
CA ILE A 68 4.00 -1.66 -0.64
C ILE A 68 4.73 -2.38 -1.80
N GLY A 69 5.68 -3.26 -1.48
CA GLY A 69 6.42 -4.08 -2.45
C GLY A 69 5.98 -5.54 -2.45
N HIS A 70 6.54 -6.36 -3.33
CA HIS A 70 6.28 -7.80 -3.31
C HIS A 70 6.92 -8.46 -2.08
N LEU A 71 6.11 -9.07 -1.22
CA LEU A 71 6.56 -9.67 0.03
C LEU A 71 6.97 -11.12 -0.15
N GLN A 72 8.26 -11.39 -0.05
CA GLN A 72 8.78 -12.74 -0.03
C GLN A 72 8.52 -13.42 1.32
N ARG A 73 8.15 -14.70 1.30
CA ARG A 73 7.83 -15.50 2.50
C ARG A 73 8.92 -15.45 3.59
N ASN A 74 10.19 -15.53 3.20
CA ASN A 74 11.33 -15.48 4.13
C ASN A 74 11.54 -14.11 4.79
N LYS A 75 10.86 -13.07 4.33
CA LYS A 75 10.94 -11.70 4.86
C LYS A 75 9.77 -11.34 5.79
N VAL A 76 8.70 -12.15 5.79
CA VAL A 76 7.47 -11.88 6.56
C VAL A 76 7.76 -11.68 8.05
N LYS A 77 8.66 -12.48 8.66
CA LYS A 77 9.03 -12.34 10.08
C LYS A 77 9.52 -10.93 10.42
N LYS A 78 10.35 -10.33 9.56
CA LYS A 78 10.84 -8.95 9.75
C LYS A 78 9.76 -7.93 9.41
N ALA A 79 9.02 -8.16 8.32
CA ALA A 79 7.95 -7.27 7.89
C ALA A 79 6.90 -7.05 8.99
N VAL A 80 6.45 -8.12 9.63
CA VAL A 80 5.44 -8.03 10.71
C VAL A 80 5.92 -7.17 11.90
N ARG A 81 7.22 -7.10 12.18
CA ARG A 81 7.79 -6.28 13.26
C ARG A 81 7.88 -4.79 12.93
N ILE A 82 8.14 -4.49 11.66
CA ILE A 82 8.40 -3.12 11.18
C ILE A 82 7.11 -2.43 10.79
N PHE A 83 6.29 -3.11 9.97
CA PHE A 83 5.15 -2.46 9.32
C PHE A 83 3.87 -2.50 10.16
N ASP A 84 3.11 -1.42 10.04
CA ASP A 84 1.77 -1.27 10.60
C ASP A 84 0.70 -1.78 9.62
N MET A 85 1.03 -1.83 8.31
CA MET A 85 0.17 -2.31 7.22
C MET A 85 1.00 -3.04 6.17
N ILE A 86 0.46 -4.15 5.63
CA ILE A 86 0.98 -4.84 4.44
C ILE A 86 -0.06 -4.72 3.33
N GLU A 87 0.25 -3.95 2.28
CA GLU A 87 -0.70 -3.65 1.20
C GLU A 87 -0.68 -4.67 0.04
N THR A 88 0.17 -5.68 0.11
CA THR A 88 0.53 -6.52 -1.05
C THR A 88 0.34 -8.02 -0.80
N VAL A 89 -0.73 -8.38 -0.10
CA VAL A 89 -1.09 -9.79 0.07
C VAL A 89 -1.76 -10.28 -1.21
N ASP A 90 -1.16 -11.29 -1.84
CA ASP A 90 -1.58 -11.82 -3.14
C ASP A 90 -1.79 -13.34 -3.16
N SER A 91 -1.60 -14.02 -2.03
CA SER A 91 -1.72 -15.48 -1.95
C SER A 91 -2.06 -15.94 -0.53
N PHE A 92 -2.65 -17.13 -0.46
CA PHE A 92 -2.92 -17.80 0.81
C PHE A 92 -1.64 -18.07 1.60
N GLU A 93 -0.57 -18.48 0.92
CA GLU A 93 0.71 -18.83 1.53
C GLU A 93 1.36 -17.63 2.23
N ILE A 94 1.31 -16.45 1.62
CA ILE A 94 1.81 -15.20 2.21
C ILE A 94 0.93 -14.80 3.39
N ALA A 95 -0.39 -14.86 3.25
CA ALA A 95 -1.32 -14.55 4.34
C ALA A 95 -1.13 -15.50 5.54
N TYR A 96 -0.99 -16.79 5.29
CA TYR A 96 -0.71 -17.80 6.33
C TYR A 96 0.59 -17.51 7.09
N GLU A 97 1.66 -17.15 6.38
CA GLU A 97 2.93 -16.81 7.04
C GLU A 97 2.82 -15.50 7.83
N ILE A 98 2.05 -14.51 7.35
CA ILE A 98 1.76 -13.28 8.09
C ILE A 98 1.00 -13.60 9.37
N ASP A 99 -0.09 -14.38 9.31
CA ASP A 99 -0.85 -14.80 10.50
C ASP A 99 0.04 -15.48 11.54
N LYS A 100 0.82 -16.47 11.09
CA LYS A 100 1.76 -17.21 11.95
C LYS A 100 2.74 -16.29 12.66
N ARG A 101 3.34 -15.31 11.95
CA ARG A 101 4.31 -14.39 12.54
C ARG A 101 3.65 -13.34 13.42
N SER A 102 2.48 -12.87 13.03
CA SER A 102 1.69 -11.92 13.83
C SER A 102 1.29 -12.52 15.18
N ARG A 103 0.89 -13.79 15.20
CA ARG A 103 0.66 -14.54 16.44
C ARG A 103 1.89 -14.55 17.35
N THR A 104 3.07 -14.79 16.78
CA THR A 104 4.33 -14.83 17.56
C THR A 104 4.67 -13.45 18.15
N GLU A 105 4.32 -12.37 17.45
CA GLU A 105 4.55 -10.99 17.89
C GLU A 105 3.37 -10.44 18.74
N GLY A 106 2.33 -11.24 18.99
CA GLY A 106 1.16 -10.86 19.82
C GLY A 106 0.33 -9.73 19.20
N LYS A 107 0.24 -9.66 17.86
CA LYS A 107 -0.51 -8.59 17.17
C LYS A 107 -1.43 -9.14 16.08
N VAL A 108 -2.42 -8.35 15.69
CA VAL A 108 -3.23 -8.56 14.50
C VAL A 108 -2.70 -7.63 13.41
N MET A 109 -2.24 -8.20 12.27
CA MET A 109 -1.69 -7.44 11.15
C MET A 109 -2.80 -6.97 10.21
N PRO A 110 -2.98 -5.66 10.04
CA PRO A 110 -3.83 -5.14 8.98
C PRO A 110 -3.20 -5.40 7.61
N VAL A 111 -4.02 -5.85 6.65
CA VAL A 111 -3.54 -6.15 5.29
C VAL A 111 -4.50 -5.63 4.24
N PHE A 112 -3.96 -5.33 3.03
CA PHE A 112 -4.75 -5.19 1.81
C PHE A 112 -4.45 -6.36 0.88
N ILE A 113 -5.46 -6.70 0.07
CA ILE A 113 -5.28 -7.68 -0.99
C ILE A 113 -4.87 -6.93 -2.26
N GLU A 114 -3.75 -7.34 -2.84
CA GLU A 114 -3.26 -6.79 -4.10
C GLU A 114 -4.02 -7.40 -5.27
N ILE A 115 -4.64 -6.55 -6.07
CA ILE A 115 -5.41 -6.94 -7.28
C ILE A 115 -4.56 -6.69 -8.52
N ASN A 116 -4.30 -7.72 -9.29
CA ASN A 116 -3.73 -7.63 -10.63
C ASN A 116 -4.84 -7.27 -11.64
N SER A 117 -5.29 -6.04 -11.58
CA SER A 117 -6.39 -5.55 -12.42
C SER A 117 -6.03 -5.55 -13.92
N GLY A 118 -4.74 -5.43 -14.24
CA GLY A 118 -4.25 -5.50 -15.63
C GLY A 118 -4.13 -6.91 -16.20
N ARG A 119 -4.34 -7.95 -15.39
CA ARG A 119 -4.18 -9.37 -15.79
C ARG A 119 -2.81 -9.67 -16.41
N GLU A 120 -1.77 -9.01 -15.93
CA GLU A 120 -0.41 -9.17 -16.42
C GLU A 120 0.28 -10.32 -15.65
N PRO A 121 0.56 -11.49 -16.29
CA PRO A 121 1.05 -12.67 -15.58
C PRO A 121 2.38 -12.47 -14.84
N GLN A 122 3.18 -11.48 -15.27
CA GLN A 122 4.47 -11.13 -14.67
C GLN A 122 4.35 -10.18 -13.46
N LYS A 123 3.15 -9.68 -13.14
CA LYS A 123 2.90 -8.82 -11.99
C LYS A 123 2.32 -9.62 -10.82
N ALA A 124 2.64 -9.16 -9.61
CA ALA A 124 2.02 -9.64 -8.39
C ALA A 124 0.53 -9.27 -8.35
N GLY A 125 -0.18 -9.85 -7.39
CA GLY A 125 -1.60 -9.63 -7.18
C GLY A 125 -2.46 -10.78 -7.71
N VAL A 126 -3.59 -11.00 -7.06
CA VAL A 126 -4.60 -11.96 -7.52
C VAL A 126 -5.43 -11.38 -8.67
N PHE A 127 -5.90 -12.22 -9.56
CA PHE A 127 -6.82 -11.75 -10.59
C PHE A 127 -8.15 -11.31 -9.96
N PRO A 128 -8.85 -10.34 -10.58
CA PRO A 128 -10.11 -9.79 -10.07
C PRO A 128 -11.15 -10.82 -9.62
N GLU A 129 -11.29 -11.92 -10.35
CA GLU A 129 -12.22 -13.00 -10.05
C GLU A 129 -11.82 -13.88 -8.86
N GLN A 130 -10.55 -13.88 -8.48
CA GLN A 130 -10.01 -14.67 -7.37
C GLN A 130 -10.02 -13.91 -6.03
N ALA A 131 -10.22 -12.59 -6.07
CA ALA A 131 -10.10 -11.73 -4.89
C ALA A 131 -11.04 -12.14 -3.75
N GLU A 132 -12.33 -12.39 -4.05
CA GLU A 132 -13.32 -12.78 -3.04
C GLU A 132 -12.99 -14.15 -2.43
N SER A 133 -12.60 -15.13 -3.24
CA SER A 133 -12.22 -16.46 -2.74
C SER A 133 -11.06 -16.39 -1.79
N LEU A 134 -9.98 -15.68 -2.16
CA LEU A 134 -8.83 -15.49 -1.28
C LEU A 134 -9.23 -14.78 0.02
N ILE A 135 -10.03 -13.72 -0.05
CA ILE A 135 -10.47 -12.97 1.13
C ILE A 135 -11.27 -13.88 2.08
N ARG A 136 -12.17 -14.70 1.56
CA ARG A 136 -12.95 -15.67 2.38
C ARG A 136 -12.07 -16.74 3.02
N GLU A 137 -11.00 -17.16 2.36
CA GLU A 137 -10.06 -18.13 2.92
C GLU A 137 -9.24 -17.51 4.06
N ILE A 138 -8.65 -16.33 3.84
CA ILE A 138 -7.79 -15.69 4.83
C ILE A 138 -8.56 -15.01 5.97
N SER A 139 -9.84 -14.71 5.78
CA SER A 139 -10.69 -14.16 6.84
C SER A 139 -10.84 -15.09 8.06
N LYS A 140 -10.49 -16.37 7.89
CA LYS A 140 -10.48 -17.38 8.97
C LYS A 140 -9.25 -17.28 9.87
N PHE A 141 -8.24 -16.49 9.50
CA PHE A 141 -7.06 -16.27 10.30
C PHE A 141 -7.34 -15.26 11.43
N GLU A 142 -6.82 -15.54 12.61
CA GLU A 142 -7.08 -14.74 13.82
C GLU A 142 -6.16 -13.54 13.96
N ASN A 143 -4.97 -13.59 13.34
CA ASN A 143 -3.93 -12.57 13.49
C ASN A 143 -3.71 -11.76 12.21
N ILE A 144 -4.70 -11.77 11.31
CA ILE A 144 -4.80 -10.90 10.14
C ILE A 144 -6.17 -10.20 10.15
N LYS A 145 -6.19 -8.95 9.72
CA LYS A 145 -7.43 -8.23 9.41
C LYS A 145 -7.36 -7.62 8.01
N VAL A 146 -8.24 -8.06 7.12
CA VAL A 146 -8.34 -7.47 5.77
C VAL A 146 -9.01 -6.10 5.89
N LYS A 147 -8.28 -5.04 5.53
CA LYS A 147 -8.74 -3.65 5.66
C LYS A 147 -9.07 -2.99 4.32
N GLY A 148 -8.78 -3.63 3.20
CA GLY A 148 -9.02 -3.04 1.89
C GLY A 148 -8.35 -3.77 0.74
N LEU A 149 -8.35 -3.09 -0.39
CA LEU A 149 -7.70 -3.56 -1.63
C LEU A 149 -6.61 -2.58 -2.06
N MET A 150 -5.62 -3.13 -2.77
CA MET A 150 -4.59 -2.36 -3.45
C MET A 150 -4.51 -2.77 -4.92
N THR A 151 -4.24 -1.82 -5.81
CA THR A 151 -3.82 -2.12 -7.18
C THR A 151 -2.78 -1.14 -7.69
N MET A 152 -1.88 -1.63 -8.54
CA MET A 152 -0.81 -0.80 -9.11
C MET A 152 -1.26 -0.05 -10.37
N GLY A 153 -2.20 -0.58 -11.13
CA GLY A 153 -2.54 -0.05 -12.45
C GLY A 153 -1.38 -0.11 -13.46
N PRO A 154 -1.56 0.38 -14.68
CA PRO A 154 -0.48 0.51 -15.66
C PRO A 154 0.52 1.59 -15.23
N ARG A 155 1.82 1.34 -15.48
CA ARG A 155 2.92 2.20 -14.98
C ARG A 155 3.15 3.48 -15.77
N PHE A 156 2.83 3.48 -17.05
CA PHE A 156 3.24 4.54 -18.01
C PHE A 156 2.11 4.93 -18.94
N GLY A 157 2.22 6.14 -19.48
CA GLY A 157 1.32 6.67 -20.49
C GLY A 157 0.30 7.65 -19.96
N ASP A 158 -0.78 7.79 -20.69
CA ASP A 158 -1.91 8.64 -20.35
C ASP A 158 -2.55 8.14 -19.02
N PRO A 159 -2.67 9.00 -17.99
CA PRO A 159 -3.32 8.65 -16.72
C PRO A 159 -4.73 8.09 -16.87
N GLU A 160 -5.48 8.56 -17.87
CA GLU A 160 -6.84 8.09 -18.16
C GLU A 160 -6.89 6.61 -18.53
N LYS A 161 -5.82 6.06 -19.08
CA LYS A 161 -5.72 4.62 -19.37
C LYS A 161 -5.69 3.75 -18.10
N ALA A 162 -5.42 4.34 -16.93
CA ALA A 162 -5.50 3.64 -15.66
C ALA A 162 -6.94 3.54 -15.12
N ARG A 163 -7.84 4.41 -15.56
CA ARG A 163 -9.22 4.51 -15.06
C ARG A 163 -10.00 3.18 -15.09
N PRO A 164 -10.00 2.40 -16.18
CA PRO A 164 -10.73 1.13 -16.21
C PRO A 164 -10.26 0.14 -15.12
N PHE A 165 -8.96 0.12 -14.83
CA PHE A 165 -8.37 -0.76 -13.81
C PHE A 165 -8.72 -0.31 -12.40
N PHE A 166 -8.75 0.99 -12.15
CA PHE A 166 -9.18 1.55 -10.87
C PHE A 166 -10.66 1.31 -10.63
N ARG A 167 -11.49 1.54 -11.63
CA ARG A 167 -12.93 1.27 -11.57
C ARG A 167 -13.23 -0.21 -11.29
N GLN A 168 -12.57 -1.12 -11.99
CA GLN A 168 -12.71 -2.56 -11.73
C GLN A 168 -12.35 -2.92 -10.28
N THR A 169 -11.26 -2.34 -9.76
CA THR A 169 -10.86 -2.60 -8.36
C THR A 169 -11.86 -1.99 -7.37
N LYS A 170 -12.42 -0.82 -7.67
CA LYS A 170 -13.49 -0.20 -6.89
C LYS A 170 -14.77 -1.05 -6.87
N GLU A 171 -15.17 -1.61 -7.99
CA GLU A 171 -16.33 -2.52 -8.08
C GLU A 171 -16.15 -3.76 -7.21
N ILE A 172 -14.95 -4.35 -7.21
CA ILE A 172 -14.63 -5.49 -6.33
C ILE A 172 -14.69 -5.04 -4.85
N PHE A 173 -14.11 -3.90 -4.53
CA PHE A 173 -14.13 -3.33 -3.18
C PHE A 173 -15.56 -3.13 -2.67
N ASP A 174 -16.43 -2.51 -3.47
CA ASP A 174 -17.82 -2.24 -3.09
C ASP A 174 -18.60 -3.52 -2.94
N ARG A 175 -18.43 -4.49 -3.83
CA ARG A 175 -19.05 -5.80 -3.73
C ARG A 175 -18.66 -6.51 -2.43
N ILE A 176 -17.37 -6.58 -2.12
CA ILE A 176 -16.88 -7.27 -0.90
C ILE A 176 -17.34 -6.53 0.35
N ARG A 177 -17.37 -5.19 0.32
CA ARG A 177 -17.87 -4.37 1.44
C ARG A 177 -19.30 -4.68 1.85
N CYS A 178 -20.15 -5.11 0.88
CA CYS A 178 -21.53 -5.51 1.14
C CYS A 178 -21.66 -6.94 1.68
N LEU A 179 -20.56 -7.71 1.71
CA LEU A 179 -20.55 -9.06 2.24
C LEU A 179 -20.15 -9.02 3.72
N ASP A 180 -20.92 -9.68 4.56
CA ASP A 180 -20.58 -9.83 5.98
C ASP A 180 -19.57 -10.96 6.17
N ILE A 181 -18.30 -10.67 5.87
CA ILE A 181 -17.20 -11.62 6.00
C ILE A 181 -16.45 -11.33 7.31
N PRO A 182 -16.33 -12.30 8.24
CA PRO A 182 -15.56 -12.11 9.47
C PRO A 182 -14.11 -11.63 9.20
N ASN A 183 -13.58 -10.76 10.07
CA ASN A 183 -12.22 -10.20 9.96
C ASN A 183 -11.95 -9.40 8.69
N VAL A 184 -13.01 -8.98 7.95
CA VAL A 184 -12.92 -8.16 6.75
C VAL A 184 -13.62 -6.83 6.98
N GLU A 185 -12.88 -5.74 6.79
CA GLU A 185 -13.40 -4.37 6.89
C GLU A 185 -12.90 -3.58 5.66
N MET A 186 -13.73 -3.50 4.62
CA MET A 186 -13.39 -2.75 3.40
C MET A 186 -13.46 -1.26 3.64
N ARG A 187 -12.38 -0.71 4.21
CA ARG A 187 -12.22 0.71 4.56
C ARG A 187 -11.31 1.45 3.59
N PHE A 188 -10.25 0.78 3.13
CA PHE A 188 -9.18 1.43 2.37
C PHE A 188 -9.11 0.90 0.94
N LEU A 189 -8.97 1.83 0.00
CA LEU A 189 -8.73 1.54 -1.41
C LEU A 189 -7.47 2.26 -1.85
N SER A 190 -6.37 1.49 -1.91
CA SER A 190 -5.04 2.00 -2.22
C SER A 190 -4.77 1.89 -3.72
N MET A 191 -4.89 3.01 -4.43
CA MET A 191 -4.71 3.10 -5.89
C MET A 191 -4.05 4.42 -6.26
N GLY A 192 -3.35 4.43 -7.40
CA GLY A 192 -2.74 5.63 -7.94
C GLY A 192 -1.33 5.90 -7.45
N MET A 193 -0.53 6.36 -8.37
CA MET A 193 0.86 6.79 -8.18
C MET A 193 1.05 8.19 -8.79
N THR A 194 2.28 8.70 -8.79
CA THR A 194 2.65 10.06 -9.23
C THR A 194 1.91 10.57 -10.46
N ASN A 195 1.75 9.75 -11.50
CA ASN A 195 1.08 10.19 -12.74
C ASN A 195 -0.44 9.94 -12.78
N SER A 196 -0.97 9.08 -11.91
CA SER A 196 -2.36 8.61 -11.99
C SER A 196 -3.19 8.83 -10.73
N TYR A 197 -2.62 9.47 -9.68
CA TYR A 197 -3.30 9.61 -8.39
C TYR A 197 -4.62 10.40 -8.48
N ARG A 198 -4.70 11.41 -9.37
CA ARG A 198 -5.92 12.20 -9.54
C ARG A 198 -7.06 11.34 -10.08
N VAL A 199 -6.78 10.57 -11.13
CA VAL A 199 -7.74 9.61 -11.70
C VAL A 199 -8.13 8.55 -10.66
N ALA A 200 -7.18 8.07 -9.86
CA ALA A 200 -7.47 7.12 -8.80
C ALA A 200 -8.40 7.70 -7.72
N ILE A 201 -8.20 8.96 -7.32
CA ILE A 201 -9.08 9.65 -6.36
C ILE A 201 -10.50 9.80 -6.94
N GLU A 202 -10.63 10.19 -8.21
CA GLU A 202 -11.92 10.26 -8.90
C GLU A 202 -12.65 8.93 -8.94
N GLU A 203 -11.92 7.81 -9.05
CA GLU A 203 -12.46 6.44 -8.99
C GLU A 203 -12.58 5.90 -7.54
N GLY A 204 -12.40 6.76 -6.53
CA GLY A 204 -12.70 6.46 -5.13
C GLY A 204 -11.53 5.95 -4.29
N ALA A 205 -10.28 6.12 -4.74
CA ALA A 205 -9.12 5.86 -3.89
C ALA A 205 -9.10 6.78 -2.68
N ASN A 206 -8.87 6.23 -1.50
CA ASN A 206 -8.64 6.99 -0.27
C ASN A 206 -7.23 6.78 0.30
N ILE A 207 -6.39 6.02 -0.40
CA ILE A 207 -4.93 5.97 -0.22
C ILE A 207 -4.27 6.08 -1.59
N ILE A 208 -3.27 6.98 -1.70
CA ILE A 208 -2.42 7.13 -2.89
C ILE A 208 -0.96 6.94 -2.52
N ARG A 209 -0.13 6.41 -3.44
CA ARG A 209 1.29 6.11 -3.18
C ARG A 209 2.17 6.98 -4.06
N ILE A 210 2.82 7.97 -3.46
CA ILE A 210 3.55 9.02 -4.18
C ILE A 210 5.04 8.94 -3.86
N GLY A 211 5.86 8.76 -4.88
CA GLY A 211 7.33 8.76 -4.76
C GLY A 211 7.96 10.00 -5.41
N THR A 212 8.01 10.02 -6.73
CA THR A 212 8.74 11.04 -7.51
C THR A 212 8.27 12.47 -7.28
N LEU A 213 6.97 12.70 -7.08
CA LEU A 213 6.46 14.03 -6.77
C LEU A 213 6.94 14.55 -5.41
N ILE A 214 7.22 13.68 -4.44
CA ILE A 214 7.73 14.05 -3.13
C ILE A 214 9.25 14.18 -3.17
N PHE A 215 9.94 13.11 -3.56
CA PHE A 215 11.38 12.98 -3.40
C PHE A 215 12.21 13.39 -4.63
N GLY A 216 11.56 13.71 -5.74
CA GLY A 216 12.23 13.91 -7.02
C GLY A 216 12.64 12.60 -7.69
N GLU A 217 13.28 12.71 -8.86
CA GLU A 217 13.83 11.56 -9.57
C GLU A 217 14.94 10.89 -8.77
N ARG A 218 15.14 9.60 -9.01
CA ARG A 218 16.19 8.84 -8.33
C ARG A 218 17.55 9.28 -8.87
N LYS A 219 18.48 9.54 -7.98
CA LYS A 219 19.89 9.60 -8.34
C LYS A 219 20.30 8.17 -8.74
N GLN A 220 20.72 8.02 -9.98
CA GLN A 220 21.32 6.76 -10.47
C GLN A 220 22.63 6.47 -9.74
#